data_a4a53858cab1e13e6fa02d79b8e03ebf
#
_entry.id   a4a53858cab1e13e6fa02d79b8e03ebf
#
_cell.length_a   1.000
_cell.length_b   1.000
_cell.length_c   1.000
_cell.angle_alpha   90.00
_cell.angle_beta   90.00
_cell.angle_gamma   90.00
#
_symmetry.space_group_name_H-M   'P 1'
#
loop_
_entity.id
_entity.type
_entity.pdbx_description
1 polymer ?
#
loop_
_entity_poly.entity_id
_entity_poly.type
_entity_poly.pdbx_seq_one_letter_code
_entity_poly.pdbx_strand_id
1 'polypeptide(L)'
;MSHLPEEVEVYKKSQFDPHPIFAVHLGANTSVVINKDGEIIQEYNFENRLGNDIERLPNGEFLGIFKPMTKTHISFGGSGGVLRRINADQQTLWQYVISSETELAHHDLERLPNVNVMTIVWEKITTEQAKALGAQTEGPIYLEKLVEIDPNTDEIVWQWRSADHLIQDVDDSASTYGNIRQYPRKIDINYNSHIEDGDWMHANGIVYDHTRDLVFMTVNFYDEVWVIDHSTTTAQASTASGGNYGVGGDLVYRFGNPAAYGSAQPPIFDHVHHPNFSNDNNTQMLFYSNGETAERSTVFELQLPAQLSLDPNTENLPAIVWQFSHPEMYYRIVSGAVKLPNGNVLICEGDFGFWEINPSGHVVWKMKGYQSGFWRAYPVLD
;
A
#
# COMPACT_ATOMS: atom_id res chain seq x y z
N MET A 1 4.92 34.91 -23.13
CA MET A 1 4.88 33.51 -22.81
C MET A 1 5.86 33.33 -21.67
N SER A 2 5.42 32.99 -20.47
CA SER A 2 6.31 32.60 -19.38
C SER A 2 7.12 31.37 -19.84
N HIS A 3 8.43 31.41 -19.69
CA HIS A 3 9.28 30.25 -19.93
C HIS A 3 8.92 29.24 -18.87
N LEU A 4 8.48 28.03 -19.28
CA LEU A 4 8.32 26.91 -18.35
C LEU A 4 9.71 26.49 -17.82
N PRO A 5 9.81 26.02 -16.55
CA PRO A 5 11.03 25.42 -16.02
C PRO A 5 11.52 24.24 -16.89
N GLU A 6 12.83 24.00 -16.90
CA GLU A 6 13.44 22.88 -17.65
C GLU A 6 12.93 21.51 -17.18
N GLU A 7 12.45 21.43 -15.94
CA GLU A 7 11.88 20.23 -15.34
C GLU A 7 10.57 19.81 -16.00
N VAL A 8 9.84 20.72 -16.65
CA VAL A 8 8.59 20.41 -17.36
C VAL A 8 8.92 19.95 -18.78
N GLU A 9 8.98 18.64 -18.98
CA GLU A 9 9.39 18.03 -20.25
C GLU A 9 8.24 17.92 -21.27
N VAL A 10 7.00 17.72 -20.79
CA VAL A 10 5.79 17.63 -21.62
C VAL A 10 4.71 18.56 -21.05
N TYR A 11 4.11 19.39 -21.89
CA TYR A 11 3.11 20.38 -21.49
C TYR A 11 2.02 20.52 -22.54
N LYS A 12 0.95 19.73 -22.46
CA LYS A 12 -0.22 19.80 -23.36
C LYS A 12 -1.42 20.40 -22.63
N LYS A 13 -1.41 21.71 -22.43
CA LYS A 13 -2.32 22.48 -21.55
C LYS A 13 -3.82 22.17 -21.72
N SER A 14 -4.27 21.81 -22.90
CA SER A 14 -5.68 21.48 -23.16
C SER A 14 -6.04 20.03 -22.81
N GLN A 15 -5.08 19.20 -22.39
CA GLN A 15 -5.27 17.77 -22.17
C GLN A 15 -5.00 17.30 -20.74
N PHE A 16 -4.18 18.04 -19.97
CA PHE A 16 -3.92 17.69 -18.60
C PHE A 16 -4.97 18.24 -17.64
N ASP A 17 -5.08 17.64 -16.46
CA ASP A 17 -5.89 18.11 -15.35
C ASP A 17 -5.29 19.39 -14.75
N PRO A 18 -6.07 20.46 -14.56
CA PRO A 18 -5.52 21.74 -14.12
C PRO A 18 -5.16 21.81 -12.64
N HIS A 19 -5.61 20.86 -11.82
CA HIS A 19 -5.36 20.89 -10.38
C HIS A 19 -3.87 20.73 -10.05
N PRO A 20 -3.38 21.48 -9.05
CA PRO A 20 -2.05 21.23 -8.49
C PRO A 20 -1.94 19.83 -7.90
N ILE A 21 -0.72 19.37 -7.69
CA ILE A 21 -0.43 18.09 -7.06
C ILE A 21 0.24 18.32 -5.70
N PHE A 22 -0.20 17.59 -4.69
CA PHE A 22 0.47 17.44 -3.41
C PHE A 22 1.44 16.28 -3.52
N ALA A 23 2.74 16.55 -3.45
CA ALA A 23 3.80 15.57 -3.63
C ALA A 23 4.48 15.28 -2.29
N VAL A 24 4.53 14.01 -1.91
CA VAL A 24 5.09 13.51 -0.67
C VAL A 24 6.54 13.10 -0.89
N HIS A 25 7.49 13.76 -0.22
CA HIS A 25 8.91 13.40 -0.32
C HIS A 25 9.22 12.13 0.47
N LEU A 26 9.95 11.24 -0.17
CA LEU A 26 10.34 9.97 0.43
C LEU A 26 11.31 10.18 1.61
N GLY A 27 10.87 9.80 2.80
CA GLY A 27 11.69 9.80 4.01
C GLY A 27 12.29 11.15 4.40
N ALA A 28 11.80 12.25 3.84
CA ALA A 28 12.14 13.61 4.25
C ALA A 28 11.14 14.12 5.31
N ASN A 29 11.33 15.32 5.79
CA ASN A 29 10.36 16.00 6.65
C ASN A 29 9.62 17.11 5.91
N THR A 30 9.47 16.98 4.60
CA THR A 30 8.84 17.97 3.73
C THR A 30 7.85 17.33 2.78
N SER A 31 6.84 18.11 2.36
CA SER A 31 5.97 17.84 1.23
C SER A 31 5.69 19.15 0.52
N VAL A 32 5.35 19.10 -0.76
CA VAL A 32 5.15 20.30 -1.58
C VAL A 32 3.85 20.23 -2.37
N VAL A 33 3.28 21.40 -2.68
CA VAL A 33 2.24 21.53 -3.70
C VAL A 33 2.86 22.16 -4.93
N ILE A 34 2.71 21.50 -6.07
CA ILE A 34 3.27 21.89 -7.36
C ILE A 34 2.14 22.15 -8.33
N ASN A 35 2.15 23.30 -9.02
CA ASN A 35 1.20 23.56 -10.09
C ASN A 35 1.67 22.92 -11.42
N LYS A 36 0.80 22.91 -12.42
CA LYS A 36 1.13 22.31 -13.73
C LYS A 36 2.15 23.12 -14.55
N ASP A 37 2.40 24.37 -14.19
CA ASP A 37 3.49 25.16 -14.79
C ASP A 37 4.87 24.80 -14.21
N GLY A 38 4.90 23.88 -13.21
CA GLY A 38 6.12 23.38 -12.59
C GLY A 38 6.59 24.19 -11.38
N GLU A 39 5.79 25.12 -10.87
CA GLU A 39 6.14 25.96 -9.73
C GLU A 39 5.72 25.31 -8.43
N ILE A 40 6.59 25.29 -7.41
CA ILE A 40 6.21 24.99 -6.04
C ILE A 40 5.41 26.18 -5.50
N ILE A 41 4.11 26.00 -5.30
CA ILE A 41 3.20 27.04 -4.80
C ILE A 41 3.00 26.98 -3.29
N GLN A 42 3.34 25.84 -2.66
CA GLN A 42 3.32 25.68 -1.21
C GLN A 42 4.33 24.62 -0.78
N GLU A 43 4.98 24.84 0.36
CA GLU A 43 5.88 23.88 1.01
C GLU A 43 5.44 23.67 2.46
N TYR A 44 5.47 22.41 2.90
CA TYR A 44 5.21 22.02 4.26
C TYR A 44 6.48 21.42 4.87
N ASN A 45 6.87 21.92 6.04
CA ASN A 45 8.03 21.44 6.78
C ASN A 45 7.54 20.83 8.10
N PHE A 46 7.65 19.52 8.25
CA PHE A 46 7.20 18.79 9.43
C PHE A 46 8.31 18.70 10.49
N GLU A 47 7.93 18.56 11.74
CA GLU A 47 8.89 18.39 12.85
C GLU A 47 9.70 17.10 12.70
N ASN A 48 9.04 16.00 12.35
CA ASN A 48 9.66 14.69 12.17
C ASN A 48 9.75 14.32 10.69
N ARG A 49 10.69 13.45 10.36
CA ARG A 49 10.73 12.81 9.04
C ARG A 49 9.51 11.94 8.82
N LEU A 50 9.01 11.95 7.60
CA LEU A 50 7.94 11.06 7.17
C LEU A 50 8.39 9.59 7.22
N GLY A 51 7.50 8.73 7.66
CA GLY A 51 7.63 7.28 7.62
C GLY A 51 6.94 6.68 6.40
N ASN A 52 6.75 7.45 5.39
CA ASN A 52 6.28 7.38 4.02
C ASN A 52 5.02 8.20 3.81
N ASP A 53 3.80 7.70 4.11
CA ASP A 53 2.59 8.38 3.69
C ASP A 53 2.16 9.54 4.59
N ILE A 54 1.62 10.57 3.94
CA ILE A 54 0.87 11.65 4.56
C ILE A 54 -0.19 12.13 3.58
N GLU A 55 -1.43 12.16 4.03
CA GLU A 55 -2.58 12.64 3.28
C GLU A 55 -2.97 14.05 3.71
N ARG A 56 -3.36 14.87 2.73
CA ARG A 56 -4.03 16.15 2.96
C ARG A 56 -5.54 15.91 3.02
N LEU A 57 -6.15 16.18 4.18
CA LEU A 57 -7.58 16.02 4.39
C LEU A 57 -8.35 17.24 3.82
N PRO A 58 -9.64 17.08 3.44
CA PRO A 58 -10.44 18.16 2.84
C PRO A 58 -10.59 19.40 3.72
N ASN A 59 -10.42 19.29 5.03
CA ASN A 59 -10.47 20.42 5.97
C ASN A 59 -9.11 21.13 6.14
N GLY A 60 -8.11 20.79 5.33
CA GLY A 60 -6.77 21.35 5.38
C GLY A 60 -5.86 20.75 6.46
N GLU A 61 -6.32 19.77 7.21
CA GLU A 61 -5.49 18.98 8.11
C GLU A 61 -4.67 17.95 7.33
N PHE A 62 -3.69 17.36 8.00
CA PHE A 62 -2.93 16.23 7.49
C PHE A 62 -3.05 15.05 8.43
N LEU A 63 -3.09 13.86 7.87
CA LEU A 63 -2.94 12.60 8.57
C LEU A 63 -1.76 11.85 7.97
N GLY A 64 -0.78 11.46 8.78
CA GLY A 64 0.43 10.84 8.24
C GLY A 64 1.14 9.94 9.22
N ILE A 65 2.07 9.17 8.67
CA ILE A 65 2.98 8.32 9.42
C ILE A 65 4.36 8.97 9.47
N PHE A 66 4.93 9.06 10.67
CA PHE A 66 6.19 9.74 10.92
C PHE A 66 7.19 8.82 11.60
N LYS A 67 8.47 9.12 11.42
CA LYS A 67 9.53 8.45 12.17
C LYS A 67 9.62 9.02 13.58
N PRO A 68 9.79 8.17 14.61
CA PRO A 68 10.10 8.67 15.94
C PRO A 68 11.45 9.36 15.99
N MET A 69 11.67 10.24 16.96
CA MET A 69 12.96 10.91 17.17
C MET A 69 14.06 9.94 17.62
N THR A 70 13.67 8.82 18.20
CA THR A 70 14.58 7.75 18.64
C THR A 70 14.72 6.68 17.56
N LYS A 71 15.84 5.93 17.58
CA LYS A 71 16.04 4.80 16.67
C LYS A 71 15.01 3.71 16.96
N THR A 72 14.38 3.18 15.92
CA THR A 72 13.47 2.04 15.99
C THR A 72 14.22 0.71 16.15
N HIS A 73 13.59 -0.27 16.79
CA HIS A 73 14.13 -1.63 16.91
C HIS A 73 13.98 -2.42 15.61
N ILE A 74 12.87 -2.21 14.90
CA ILE A 74 12.61 -2.72 13.56
C ILE A 74 13.00 -1.64 12.56
N SER A 75 13.78 -1.97 11.53
CA SER A 75 14.39 -0.97 10.63
C SER A 75 14.49 -1.50 9.20
N PHE A 76 13.34 -1.62 8.53
CA PHE A 76 13.25 -1.91 7.10
C PHE A 76 12.90 -0.64 6.32
N GLY A 77 12.88 -0.72 4.99
CA GLY A 77 12.32 0.33 4.14
C GLY A 77 10.87 0.64 4.55
N GLY A 78 10.45 1.91 4.52
CA GLY A 78 9.09 2.27 4.93
C GLY A 78 8.83 2.39 6.43
N SER A 79 9.85 2.22 7.29
CA SER A 79 9.72 2.37 8.75
C SER A 79 9.10 3.72 9.13
N GLY A 80 8.05 3.69 9.95
CA GLY A 80 7.37 4.85 10.52
C GLY A 80 7.38 4.80 12.04
N GLY A 81 6.23 4.48 12.65
CA GLY A 81 6.08 4.27 14.09
C GLY A 81 5.25 5.32 14.82
N VAL A 82 5.04 6.50 14.25
CA VAL A 82 4.22 7.56 14.85
C VAL A 82 3.12 7.98 13.88
N LEU A 83 1.88 7.67 14.20
CA LEU A 83 0.71 8.17 13.49
C LEU A 83 0.38 9.54 14.04
N ARG A 84 0.12 10.52 13.18
CA ARG A 84 -0.17 11.88 13.65
C ARG A 84 -1.19 12.57 12.75
N ARG A 85 -2.15 13.26 13.38
CA ARG A 85 -3.01 14.24 12.71
C ARG A 85 -2.55 15.63 13.13
N ILE A 86 -2.33 16.50 12.14
CA ILE A 86 -1.86 17.88 12.33
C ILE A 86 -2.77 18.85 11.59
N ASN A 87 -2.90 20.07 12.10
CA ASN A 87 -3.65 21.13 11.41
C ASN A 87 -2.79 21.85 10.36
N ALA A 88 -3.38 22.82 9.66
CA ALA A 88 -2.70 23.62 8.64
C ALA A 88 -1.49 24.40 9.19
N ASP A 89 -1.50 24.75 10.46
CA ASP A 89 -0.39 25.41 11.18
C ASP A 89 0.65 24.40 11.71
N GLN A 90 0.51 23.12 11.33
CA GLN A 90 1.37 22.00 11.69
C GLN A 90 1.38 21.66 13.19
N GLN A 91 0.36 22.07 13.92
CA GLN A 91 0.18 21.69 15.31
C GLN A 91 -0.42 20.29 15.41
N THR A 92 0.15 19.45 16.24
CA THR A 92 -0.37 18.09 16.49
C THR A 92 -1.73 18.15 17.16
N LEU A 93 -2.75 17.60 16.50
CA LEU A 93 -4.11 17.45 17.01
C LEU A 93 -4.33 16.09 17.66
N TRP A 94 -3.64 15.07 17.16
CA TRP A 94 -3.67 13.70 17.68
C TRP A 94 -2.36 12.99 17.32
N GLN A 95 -1.93 12.07 18.19
CA GLN A 95 -0.77 11.22 17.95
C GLN A 95 -0.95 9.86 18.61
N TYR A 96 -0.57 8.81 17.90
CA TYR A 96 -0.49 7.45 18.40
C TYR A 96 0.85 6.82 18.03
N VAL A 97 1.47 6.07 18.96
CA VAL A 97 2.81 5.50 18.73
C VAL A 97 2.74 3.99 18.72
N ILE A 98 3.14 3.38 17.60
CA ILE A 98 3.39 1.94 17.47
C ILE A 98 4.86 1.77 17.08
N SER A 99 5.73 1.75 18.08
CA SER A 99 7.17 1.58 17.92
C SER A 99 7.73 0.94 19.19
N SER A 100 7.96 -0.37 19.12
CA SER A 100 8.47 -1.19 20.22
C SER A 100 9.55 -2.16 19.73
N GLU A 101 10.00 -3.08 20.56
CA GLU A 101 10.89 -4.17 20.17
C GLU A 101 10.21 -5.22 19.26
N THR A 102 8.88 -5.29 19.32
CA THR A 102 8.09 -6.32 18.66
C THR A 102 7.13 -5.80 17.60
N GLU A 103 6.85 -4.50 17.59
CA GLU A 103 5.89 -3.90 16.65
C GLU A 103 6.37 -2.55 16.14
N LEU A 104 6.12 -2.27 14.85
CA LEU A 104 6.39 -0.97 14.24
C LEU A 104 5.36 -0.68 13.16
N ALA A 105 4.62 0.45 13.29
CA ALA A 105 3.79 0.97 12.19
C ALA A 105 4.66 1.42 11.02
N HIS A 106 4.22 1.11 9.78
CA HIS A 106 5.01 1.38 8.59
C HIS A 106 4.17 1.67 7.36
N HIS A 107 4.82 2.25 6.35
CA HIS A 107 4.38 2.52 4.99
C HIS A 107 3.12 3.38 4.87
N ASP A 108 1.95 2.90 5.33
CA ASP A 108 0.66 3.46 4.92
C ASP A 108 -0.35 3.51 6.07
N LEU A 109 -1.29 4.41 5.96
CA LEU A 109 -2.42 4.55 6.86
C LEU A 109 -3.66 5.02 6.08
N GLU A 110 -4.83 4.73 6.63
CA GLU A 110 -6.12 5.06 6.02
C GLU A 110 -7.03 5.69 7.08
N ARG A 111 -7.69 6.81 6.73
CA ARG A 111 -8.73 7.40 7.58
C ARG A 111 -10.08 6.80 7.21
N LEU A 112 -10.65 6.04 8.11
CA LEU A 112 -11.95 5.40 7.92
C LEU A 112 -13.13 6.39 8.01
N PRO A 113 -14.32 6.07 7.46
CA PRO A 113 -15.49 6.94 7.53
C PRO A 113 -15.97 7.26 8.95
N ASN A 114 -15.71 6.37 9.92
CA ASN A 114 -15.97 6.57 11.35
C ASN A 114 -14.92 7.44 12.05
N VAL A 115 -14.00 8.05 11.32
CA VAL A 115 -12.84 8.87 11.71
C VAL A 115 -11.70 8.10 12.38
N ASN A 116 -11.83 6.80 12.56
CA ASN A 116 -10.75 5.96 13.04
C ASN A 116 -9.59 5.92 12.04
N VAL A 117 -8.43 5.52 12.52
CA VAL A 117 -7.21 5.42 11.71
C VAL A 117 -6.78 3.97 11.63
N MET A 118 -6.67 3.45 10.42
CA MET A 118 -6.10 2.12 10.16
C MET A 118 -4.66 2.26 9.68
N THR A 119 -3.77 1.33 10.08
CA THR A 119 -2.39 1.31 9.61
C THR A 119 -1.84 -0.12 9.55
N ILE A 120 -0.77 -0.27 8.77
CA ILE A 120 0.00 -1.50 8.66
C ILE A 120 1.07 -1.52 9.76
N VAL A 121 1.28 -2.68 10.34
CA VAL A 121 2.25 -2.88 11.44
C VAL A 121 3.05 -4.13 11.19
N TRP A 122 4.38 -4.05 11.21
CA TRP A 122 5.23 -5.23 11.37
C TRP A 122 5.08 -5.77 12.78
N GLU A 123 4.81 -7.06 12.85
CA GLU A 123 4.81 -7.85 14.08
C GLU A 123 5.98 -8.84 14.06
N LYS A 124 6.90 -8.68 15.01
CA LYS A 124 8.04 -9.58 15.16
C LYS A 124 7.60 -10.91 15.76
N ILE A 125 7.85 -11.99 15.03
CA ILE A 125 7.69 -13.36 15.48
C ILE A 125 9.09 -13.91 15.82
N THR A 126 9.29 -14.39 17.05
CA THR A 126 10.60 -14.93 17.44
C THR A 126 10.94 -16.17 16.61
N THR A 127 12.22 -16.50 16.55
CA THR A 127 12.68 -17.71 15.82
C THR A 127 11.98 -18.96 16.27
N GLU A 128 11.77 -19.11 17.59
CA GLU A 128 11.09 -20.28 18.18
C GLU A 128 9.62 -20.34 17.77
N GLN A 129 8.94 -19.19 17.83
CA GLN A 129 7.53 -19.09 17.39
C GLN A 129 7.40 -19.34 15.89
N ALA A 130 8.29 -18.78 15.08
CA ALA A 130 8.28 -18.97 13.63
C ALA A 130 8.50 -20.45 13.26
N LYS A 131 9.48 -21.12 13.89
CA LYS A 131 9.71 -22.57 13.70
C LYS A 131 8.52 -23.41 14.15
N ALA A 132 7.86 -23.04 15.24
CA ALA A 132 6.64 -23.73 15.69
C ALA A 132 5.46 -23.57 14.70
N LEU A 133 5.47 -22.54 13.88
CA LEU A 133 4.56 -22.30 12.76
C LEU A 133 5.04 -22.96 11.44
N GLY A 134 6.12 -23.74 11.47
CA GLY A 134 6.68 -24.42 10.30
C GLY A 134 7.48 -23.51 9.36
N ALA A 135 7.87 -22.31 9.82
CA ALA A 135 8.70 -21.39 9.03
C ALA A 135 10.13 -21.91 8.88
N GLN A 136 10.65 -21.88 7.67
CA GLN A 136 12.03 -22.23 7.34
C GLN A 136 12.96 -21.03 7.58
N THR A 137 13.28 -20.77 8.84
CA THR A 137 14.09 -19.60 9.24
C THR A 137 15.12 -19.94 10.31
N GLU A 138 16.23 -19.23 10.33
CA GLU A 138 17.23 -19.25 11.40
C GLU A 138 17.21 -17.97 12.27
N GLY A 139 16.34 -17.01 11.93
CA GLY A 139 16.16 -15.75 12.64
C GLY A 139 14.71 -15.45 12.95
N PRO A 140 14.42 -14.32 13.61
CA PRO A 140 13.05 -13.83 13.74
C PRO A 140 12.51 -13.43 12.37
N ILE A 141 11.19 -13.51 12.20
CA ILE A 141 10.50 -12.99 11.01
C ILE A 141 9.55 -11.88 11.41
N TYR A 142 9.17 -11.06 10.43
CA TYR A 142 8.29 -9.92 10.63
C TYR A 142 7.09 -10.10 9.70
N LEU A 143 5.92 -10.28 10.33
CA LEU A 143 4.66 -10.54 9.64
C LEU A 143 3.78 -9.30 9.70
N GLU A 144 2.79 -9.24 8.84
CA GLU A 144 1.90 -8.09 8.73
C GLU A 144 0.71 -8.18 9.69
N LYS A 145 0.39 -7.04 10.26
CA LYS A 145 -0.77 -6.82 11.10
C LYS A 145 -1.47 -5.53 10.64
N LEU A 146 -2.79 -5.52 10.65
CA LEU A 146 -3.59 -4.31 10.52
C LEU A 146 -4.17 -3.96 11.87
N VAL A 147 -4.16 -2.68 12.22
CA VAL A 147 -4.82 -2.16 13.43
C VAL A 147 -5.67 -0.95 13.09
N GLU A 148 -6.87 -0.89 13.68
CA GLU A 148 -7.75 0.27 13.67
C GLU A 148 -7.76 0.90 15.05
N ILE A 149 -7.49 2.21 15.11
CA ILE A 149 -7.37 2.99 16.34
C ILE A 149 -8.48 4.05 16.35
N ASP A 150 -9.22 4.13 17.46
CA ASP A 150 -10.14 5.25 17.71
C ASP A 150 -9.33 6.45 18.27
N PRO A 151 -9.23 7.57 17.54
CA PRO A 151 -8.46 8.72 17.96
C PRO A 151 -9.07 9.50 19.14
N ASN A 152 -10.28 9.15 19.59
CA ASN A 152 -10.92 9.77 20.74
C ASN A 152 -10.57 9.07 22.06
N THR A 153 -10.28 7.75 21.99
CA THR A 153 -10.00 6.92 23.17
C THR A 153 -8.58 6.41 23.21
N ASP A 154 -7.83 6.49 22.08
CA ASP A 154 -6.52 5.88 21.88
C ASP A 154 -6.55 4.35 22.07
N GLU A 155 -7.71 3.72 21.81
CA GLU A 155 -7.85 2.27 21.88
C GLU A 155 -7.76 1.65 20.48
N ILE A 156 -7.09 0.48 20.40
CA ILE A 156 -7.18 -0.39 19.21
C ILE A 156 -8.54 -1.08 19.29
N VAL A 157 -9.45 -0.72 18.36
CA VAL A 157 -10.83 -1.23 18.32
C VAL A 157 -10.99 -2.44 17.42
N TRP A 158 -10.08 -2.64 16.47
CA TRP A 158 -10.02 -3.81 15.60
C TRP A 158 -8.58 -4.10 15.20
N GLN A 159 -8.30 -5.40 15.01
CA GLN A 159 -7.02 -5.84 14.44
C GLN A 159 -7.17 -7.15 13.67
N TRP A 160 -6.33 -7.32 12.67
CA TRP A 160 -6.10 -8.53 11.90
C TRP A 160 -4.61 -8.86 11.89
N ARG A 161 -4.24 -10.15 11.94
CA ARG A 161 -2.85 -10.59 11.95
C ARG A 161 -2.63 -11.69 10.92
N SER A 162 -1.71 -11.52 10.00
CA SER A 162 -1.35 -12.57 9.04
C SER A 162 -0.87 -13.85 9.72
N ALA A 163 -0.27 -13.74 10.91
CA ALA A 163 0.19 -14.87 11.71
C ALA A 163 -0.90 -15.88 12.07
N ASP A 164 -2.18 -15.48 12.10
CA ASP A 164 -3.31 -16.34 12.43
C ASP A 164 -3.85 -17.11 11.20
N HIS A 165 -3.35 -16.80 9.98
CA HIS A 165 -3.89 -17.28 8.70
C HIS A 165 -2.85 -17.99 7.83
N LEU A 166 -1.84 -18.60 8.45
CA LEU A 166 -0.72 -19.23 7.77
C LEU A 166 -1.01 -20.66 7.33
N ILE A 167 -0.28 -21.09 6.29
CA ILE A 167 -0.19 -22.47 5.83
C ILE A 167 1.25 -22.74 5.38
N GLN A 168 1.66 -24.01 5.40
CA GLN A 168 2.91 -24.49 4.82
C GLN A 168 2.81 -26.02 4.56
N ASP A 169 3.65 -26.54 3.68
CA ASP A 169 3.65 -27.96 3.27
C ASP A 169 4.98 -28.67 3.54
N VAL A 170 5.83 -28.10 4.40
CA VAL A 170 7.21 -28.57 4.68
C VAL A 170 7.30 -29.36 5.99
N ASP A 171 6.71 -28.85 7.09
CA ASP A 171 6.76 -29.47 8.42
C ASP A 171 5.38 -30.01 8.82
N ASP A 172 5.22 -31.33 8.73
CA ASP A 172 3.96 -32.02 9.03
C ASP A 172 3.61 -32.09 10.52
N SER A 173 4.54 -31.71 11.39
CA SER A 173 4.31 -31.62 12.84
C SER A 173 3.71 -30.26 13.28
N ALA A 174 3.82 -29.22 12.46
CA ALA A 174 3.29 -27.90 12.77
C ALA A 174 1.78 -27.82 12.50
N SER A 175 1.08 -27.01 13.31
CA SER A 175 -0.39 -26.82 13.18
C SER A 175 -0.84 -26.14 11.89
N THR A 176 0.08 -25.50 11.19
CA THR A 176 -0.14 -24.82 9.90
C THR A 176 0.05 -25.75 8.70
N TYR A 177 0.40 -27.03 8.93
CA TYR A 177 0.66 -27.95 7.84
C TYR A 177 -0.59 -28.22 7.00
N GLY A 178 -0.46 -28.12 5.68
CA GLY A 178 -1.53 -28.38 4.74
C GLY A 178 -1.13 -28.21 3.28
N ASN A 179 -2.05 -28.52 2.39
CA ASN A 179 -1.85 -28.34 0.95
C ASN A 179 -2.18 -26.91 0.56
N ILE A 180 -1.17 -26.11 0.22
CA ILE A 180 -1.29 -24.69 -0.11
C ILE A 180 -2.34 -24.45 -1.19
N ARG A 181 -2.34 -25.24 -2.26
CA ARG A 181 -3.29 -25.09 -3.38
C ARG A 181 -4.75 -25.37 -2.97
N GLN A 182 -4.99 -26.23 -2.00
CA GLN A 182 -6.35 -26.52 -1.53
C GLN A 182 -6.90 -25.47 -0.58
N TYR A 183 -6.05 -24.63 -0.01
CA TYR A 183 -6.40 -23.59 0.94
C TYR A 183 -5.91 -22.20 0.49
N PRO A 184 -6.38 -21.70 -0.69
CA PRO A 184 -5.87 -20.46 -1.27
C PRO A 184 -6.18 -19.20 -0.44
N ARG A 185 -7.03 -19.32 0.60
CA ARG A 185 -7.31 -18.25 1.58
C ARG A 185 -6.24 -18.11 2.64
N LYS A 186 -5.35 -19.09 2.75
CA LYS A 186 -4.24 -19.08 3.69
C LYS A 186 -2.97 -18.54 3.03
N ILE A 187 -2.07 -18.05 3.86
CA ILE A 187 -0.81 -17.42 3.44
C ILE A 187 0.31 -18.45 3.61
N ASP A 188 1.00 -18.80 2.52
CA ASP A 188 2.19 -19.67 2.60
C ASP A 188 3.32 -18.94 3.31
N ILE A 189 3.60 -19.32 4.55
CA ILE A 189 4.65 -18.68 5.35
C ILE A 189 6.05 -18.85 4.73
N ASN A 190 6.28 -19.90 3.96
CA ASN A 190 7.60 -20.20 3.40
C ASN A 190 7.83 -19.66 1.99
N TYR A 191 6.83 -18.98 1.39
CA TYR A 191 6.95 -18.46 0.03
C TYR A 191 8.22 -17.59 -0.16
N ASN A 192 8.53 -16.74 0.82
CA ASN A 192 9.68 -15.83 0.81
C ASN A 192 10.75 -16.20 1.84
N SER A 193 10.84 -17.47 2.26
CA SER A 193 11.82 -17.91 3.27
C SER A 193 13.30 -17.73 2.87
N HIS A 194 13.57 -17.41 1.60
CA HIS A 194 14.90 -17.07 1.09
C HIS A 194 15.37 -15.65 1.48
N ILE A 195 14.48 -14.79 1.99
CA ILE A 195 14.81 -13.43 2.43
C ILE A 195 15.40 -13.50 3.84
N GLU A 196 16.68 -13.18 3.95
CA GLU A 196 17.48 -13.45 5.16
C GLU A 196 17.18 -12.52 6.34
N ASP A 197 16.70 -11.28 6.09
CA ASP A 197 16.43 -10.29 7.15
C ASP A 197 15.08 -10.50 7.85
N GLY A 198 14.26 -11.43 7.35
CA GLY A 198 12.99 -11.83 7.94
C GLY A 198 11.80 -10.95 7.58
N ASP A 199 11.96 -9.90 6.80
CA ASP A 199 10.86 -9.11 6.25
C ASP A 199 10.28 -9.84 5.03
N TRP A 200 9.43 -10.81 5.27
CA TRP A 200 8.98 -11.73 4.21
C TRP A 200 7.77 -11.27 3.43
N MET A 201 7.04 -10.27 3.92
CA MET A 201 5.80 -9.80 3.31
C MET A 201 5.94 -8.39 2.71
N HIS A 202 6.45 -7.46 3.48
CA HIS A 202 6.68 -6.06 3.10
C HIS A 202 5.44 -5.40 2.52
N ALA A 203 4.31 -5.45 3.26
CA ALA A 203 3.11 -4.73 2.85
C ALA A 203 3.38 -3.22 2.78
N ASN A 204 2.85 -2.54 1.77
CA ASN A 204 3.25 -1.16 1.49
C ASN A 204 2.09 -0.22 1.13
N GLY A 205 0.87 -0.72 1.15
CA GLY A 205 -0.29 0.12 0.88
C GLY A 205 -1.58 -0.53 1.31
N ILE A 206 -2.53 0.28 1.77
CA ILE A 206 -3.90 -0.13 2.08
C ILE A 206 -4.89 0.83 1.47
N VAL A 207 -6.08 0.32 1.17
CA VAL A 207 -7.26 1.14 0.88
C VAL A 207 -8.50 0.43 1.41
N TYR A 208 -9.40 1.20 2.00
CA TYR A 208 -10.63 0.70 2.59
C TYR A 208 -11.82 0.86 1.65
N ASP A 209 -12.52 -0.23 1.39
CA ASP A 209 -13.79 -0.22 0.68
C ASP A 209 -14.96 -0.14 1.66
N HIS A 210 -15.47 1.05 1.86
CA HIS A 210 -16.58 1.32 2.77
C HIS A 210 -17.93 0.71 2.32
N THR A 211 -18.06 0.32 1.05
CA THR A 211 -19.31 -0.26 0.53
C THR A 211 -19.42 -1.75 0.82
N ARG A 212 -18.28 -2.44 0.84
CA ARG A 212 -18.20 -3.88 1.08
C ARG A 212 -17.59 -4.24 2.44
N ASP A 213 -17.10 -3.22 3.18
CA ASP A 213 -16.41 -3.36 4.46
C ASP A 213 -15.18 -4.29 4.36
N LEU A 214 -14.34 -3.98 3.36
CA LEU A 214 -13.14 -4.72 3.01
C LEU A 214 -11.90 -3.84 3.04
N VAL A 215 -10.77 -4.41 3.44
CA VAL A 215 -9.44 -3.79 3.28
C VAL A 215 -8.70 -4.49 2.15
N PHE A 216 -8.18 -3.70 1.20
CA PHE A 216 -7.27 -4.17 0.16
C PHE A 216 -5.85 -3.75 0.56
N MET A 217 -4.94 -4.70 0.66
CA MET A 217 -3.57 -4.48 1.08
C MET A 217 -2.59 -5.01 0.03
N THR A 218 -1.71 -4.16 -0.49
CA THR A 218 -0.61 -4.59 -1.34
C THR A 218 0.51 -5.17 -0.49
N VAL A 219 0.92 -6.39 -0.82
CA VAL A 219 1.99 -7.16 -0.16
C VAL A 219 3.12 -7.35 -1.16
N ASN A 220 4.12 -6.48 -1.06
CA ASN A 220 5.13 -6.27 -2.09
C ASN A 220 5.92 -7.53 -2.44
N PHE A 221 6.45 -8.24 -1.44
CA PHE A 221 7.29 -9.42 -1.70
C PHE A 221 6.50 -10.68 -2.06
N TYR A 222 5.17 -10.63 -1.96
CA TYR A 222 4.28 -11.66 -2.53
C TYR A 222 3.81 -11.31 -3.93
N ASP A 223 4.04 -10.06 -4.40
CA ASP A 223 3.46 -9.54 -5.64
C ASP A 223 1.93 -9.64 -5.67
N GLU A 224 1.29 -9.44 -4.52
CA GLU A 224 -0.15 -9.66 -4.34
C GLU A 224 -0.88 -8.48 -3.73
N VAL A 225 -2.18 -8.49 -3.96
CA VAL A 225 -3.16 -7.75 -3.17
C VAL A 225 -3.95 -8.75 -2.35
N TRP A 226 -3.98 -8.58 -1.03
CA TRP A 226 -4.81 -9.34 -0.11
C TRP A 226 -6.07 -8.57 0.25
N VAL A 227 -7.21 -9.26 0.25
CA VAL A 227 -8.52 -8.67 0.59
C VAL A 227 -9.02 -9.29 1.87
N ILE A 228 -9.22 -8.46 2.89
CA ILE A 228 -9.49 -8.84 4.27
C ILE A 228 -10.86 -8.33 4.68
N ASP A 229 -11.66 -9.18 5.35
CA ASP A 229 -12.99 -8.85 5.86
C ASP A 229 -12.88 -8.00 7.14
N HIS A 230 -13.13 -6.69 7.01
CA HIS A 230 -13.12 -5.76 8.13
C HIS A 230 -14.43 -5.80 8.96
N SER A 231 -15.51 -6.39 8.45
CA SER A 231 -16.77 -6.55 9.18
C SER A 231 -16.69 -7.53 10.36
N THR A 232 -15.55 -8.17 10.54
CA THR A 232 -15.27 -9.08 11.65
C THR A 232 -15.04 -8.32 12.97
N THR A 233 -15.36 -8.96 14.08
CA THR A 233 -14.73 -8.56 15.36
C THR A 233 -13.27 -9.00 15.38
N THR A 234 -12.42 -8.42 16.22
CA THR A 234 -11.02 -8.88 16.40
C THR A 234 -10.94 -10.40 16.70
N ALA A 235 -11.87 -10.92 17.50
CA ALA A 235 -11.93 -12.35 17.79
C ALA A 235 -12.29 -13.21 16.55
N GLN A 236 -13.15 -12.72 15.65
CA GLN A 236 -13.44 -13.39 14.39
C GLN A 236 -12.28 -13.25 13.40
N ALA A 237 -11.63 -12.08 13.36
CA ALA A 237 -10.48 -11.81 12.51
C ALA A 237 -9.26 -12.71 12.82
N SER A 238 -9.20 -13.35 13.99
CA SER A 238 -8.18 -14.36 14.34
C SER A 238 -8.54 -15.80 14.00
N THR A 239 -9.69 -16.03 13.34
CA THR A 239 -10.21 -17.36 13.00
C THR A 239 -10.57 -17.46 11.52
N ALA A 240 -10.93 -18.68 11.07
CA ALA A 240 -11.38 -18.95 9.70
C ALA A 240 -12.92 -18.87 9.55
N SER A 241 -13.62 -18.12 10.44
CA SER A 241 -15.08 -18.03 10.39
C SER A 241 -15.59 -16.72 11.01
N GLY A 242 -16.71 -16.21 10.50
CA GLY A 242 -17.35 -14.96 10.94
C GLY A 242 -17.20 -13.85 9.90
N GLY A 243 -17.68 -12.67 10.25
CA GLY A 243 -17.79 -11.54 9.35
C GLY A 243 -18.86 -11.71 8.26
N ASN A 244 -18.97 -10.72 7.38
CA ASN A 244 -19.94 -10.72 6.28
C ASN A 244 -19.65 -11.76 5.20
N TYR A 245 -18.38 -12.16 5.07
CA TYR A 245 -17.91 -13.13 4.07
C TYR A 245 -17.83 -14.55 4.63
N GLY A 246 -18.04 -14.74 5.94
CA GLY A 246 -18.10 -16.04 6.60
C GLY A 246 -16.74 -16.76 6.75
N VAL A 247 -15.63 -16.10 6.42
CA VAL A 247 -14.27 -16.67 6.42
C VAL A 247 -13.40 -16.13 7.57
N GLY A 248 -13.97 -15.31 8.44
CA GLY A 248 -13.21 -14.66 9.50
C GLY A 248 -12.09 -13.80 8.94
N GLY A 249 -10.87 -13.96 9.44
CA GLY A 249 -9.70 -13.26 8.94
C GLY A 249 -8.93 -13.97 7.82
N ASP A 250 -9.38 -15.17 7.38
CA ASP A 250 -8.83 -15.77 6.16
C ASP A 250 -9.12 -14.86 4.96
N LEU A 251 -8.23 -14.81 3.98
CA LEU A 251 -8.38 -13.90 2.85
C LEU A 251 -9.70 -14.13 2.10
N VAL A 252 -10.51 -13.09 1.99
CA VAL A 252 -11.74 -13.12 1.18
C VAL A 252 -11.38 -13.37 -0.27
N TYR A 253 -10.35 -12.67 -0.73
CA TYR A 253 -9.83 -12.70 -2.09
C TYR A 253 -8.34 -12.35 -2.10
N ARG A 254 -7.63 -12.77 -3.13
CA ARG A 254 -6.24 -12.37 -3.40
C ARG A 254 -5.97 -12.44 -4.89
N PHE A 255 -5.06 -11.62 -5.37
CA PHE A 255 -4.65 -11.61 -6.78
C PHE A 255 -3.28 -10.93 -6.94
N GLY A 256 -2.68 -11.11 -8.09
CA GLY A 256 -1.40 -10.53 -8.46
C GLY A 256 -0.37 -11.60 -8.79
N ASN A 257 -0.15 -12.54 -7.88
CA ASN A 257 0.81 -13.63 -8.06
C ASN A 257 0.22 -14.99 -7.68
N PRO A 258 -0.42 -15.69 -8.61
CA PRO A 258 -1.02 -16.99 -8.34
C PRO A 258 -0.04 -18.08 -7.86
N ALA A 259 1.26 -17.93 -8.12
CA ALA A 259 2.25 -18.88 -7.63
C ALA A 259 2.34 -18.91 -6.09
N ALA A 260 2.05 -17.80 -5.42
CA ALA A 260 2.06 -17.70 -3.95
C ALA A 260 1.00 -18.58 -3.26
N TYR A 261 0.02 -19.10 -4.02
CA TYR A 261 -0.96 -20.08 -3.52
C TYR A 261 -1.07 -21.32 -4.43
N GLY A 262 0.04 -21.66 -5.12
CA GLY A 262 0.19 -22.92 -5.84
C GLY A 262 -0.53 -23.00 -7.20
N SER A 263 -0.94 -21.89 -7.80
CA SER A 263 -1.43 -21.84 -9.18
C SER A 263 -0.29 -21.67 -10.18
N ALA A 264 -0.49 -22.14 -11.41
CA ALA A 264 0.49 -22.04 -12.50
C ALA A 264 0.29 -20.81 -13.40
N GLN A 265 -0.67 -19.95 -13.09
CA GLN A 265 -0.91 -18.74 -13.88
C GLN A 265 0.24 -17.72 -13.70
N PRO A 266 0.51 -16.91 -14.73
CA PRO A 266 1.54 -15.88 -14.63
C PRO A 266 1.12 -14.77 -13.65
N PRO A 267 2.10 -14.13 -12.99
CA PRO A 267 1.83 -12.97 -12.14
C PRO A 267 1.39 -11.77 -13.00
N ILE A 268 0.56 -10.91 -12.40
CA ILE A 268 0.20 -9.58 -12.95
C ILE A 268 1.27 -8.57 -12.54
N PHE A 269 1.75 -8.66 -11.29
CA PHE A 269 2.67 -7.70 -10.69
C PHE A 269 4.09 -8.24 -10.58
N ASP A 270 5.02 -7.30 -10.46
CA ASP A 270 6.41 -7.46 -10.10
C ASP A 270 6.73 -6.27 -9.19
N HIS A 271 6.71 -6.46 -7.87
CA HIS A 271 6.80 -5.45 -6.81
C HIS A 271 5.68 -4.40 -6.87
N VAL A 272 4.50 -4.76 -6.34
CA VAL A 272 3.29 -3.92 -6.38
C VAL A 272 3.26 -2.85 -5.28
N HIS A 273 2.78 -1.63 -5.64
CA HIS A 273 2.58 -0.50 -4.74
C HIS A 273 1.24 0.21 -4.98
N HIS A 274 0.79 0.95 -3.98
CA HIS A 274 -0.25 1.96 -4.02
C HIS A 274 -1.59 1.45 -4.55
N PRO A 275 -2.31 0.62 -3.78
CA PRO A 275 -3.67 0.23 -4.11
C PRO A 275 -4.61 1.43 -3.94
N ASN A 276 -5.40 1.77 -4.96
CA ASN A 276 -6.45 2.77 -4.80
C ASN A 276 -7.58 2.53 -5.80
N PHE A 277 -8.80 2.93 -5.44
CA PHE A 277 -9.95 2.83 -6.33
C PHE A 277 -9.91 3.93 -7.39
N SER A 278 -10.19 3.55 -8.63
CA SER A 278 -10.19 4.46 -9.79
C SER A 278 -11.59 4.88 -10.23
N ASN A 279 -12.64 4.38 -9.59
CA ASN A 279 -14.03 4.74 -9.86
C ASN A 279 -14.88 4.77 -8.58
N ASP A 280 -16.01 5.49 -8.63
CA ASP A 280 -16.87 5.79 -7.46
C ASP A 280 -17.58 4.56 -6.86
N ASN A 281 -17.71 3.47 -7.62
CA ASN A 281 -18.36 2.24 -7.15
C ASN A 281 -17.38 1.16 -6.68
N ASN A 282 -16.10 1.50 -6.53
CA ASN A 282 -15.02 0.65 -6.02
C ASN A 282 -14.87 -0.69 -6.77
N THR A 283 -15.19 -0.71 -8.07
CA THR A 283 -15.07 -1.92 -8.90
C THR A 283 -13.80 -1.93 -9.75
N GLN A 284 -13.09 -0.80 -9.85
CA GLN A 284 -11.82 -0.68 -10.55
C GLN A 284 -10.76 -0.11 -9.62
N MET A 285 -9.54 -0.60 -9.78
CA MET A 285 -8.39 -0.19 -8.97
C MET A 285 -7.18 0.10 -9.82
N LEU A 286 -6.39 1.09 -9.38
CA LEU A 286 -5.05 1.39 -9.90
C LEU A 286 -3.98 0.79 -9.00
N PHE A 287 -2.89 0.35 -9.63
CA PHE A 287 -1.70 -0.17 -8.99
C PHE A 287 -0.46 0.27 -9.76
N TYR A 288 0.62 0.50 -9.04
CA TYR A 288 1.95 0.67 -9.63
C TYR A 288 2.76 -0.60 -9.41
N SER A 289 3.23 -1.24 -10.49
CA SER A 289 4.15 -2.36 -10.45
C SER A 289 5.54 -1.87 -10.85
N ASN A 290 6.52 -2.04 -9.96
CA ASN A 290 7.86 -1.50 -10.17
C ASN A 290 8.58 -2.18 -11.33
N GLY A 291 8.32 -3.50 -11.56
CA GLY A 291 8.85 -4.22 -12.73
C GLY A 291 10.35 -4.44 -12.64
N GLU A 292 10.85 -4.91 -11.49
CA GLU A 292 12.28 -5.11 -11.23
C GLU A 292 12.90 -6.10 -12.20
N THR A 293 12.20 -7.19 -12.52
CA THR A 293 12.69 -8.22 -13.47
C THR A 293 12.89 -7.67 -14.90
N ALA A 294 12.03 -6.77 -15.34
CA ALA A 294 12.07 -6.18 -16.68
C ALA A 294 12.78 -4.82 -16.74
N GLU A 295 13.19 -4.27 -15.57
CA GLU A 295 13.66 -2.89 -15.40
C GLU A 295 12.70 -1.89 -16.08
N ARG A 296 11.40 -2.12 -15.89
CA ARG A 296 10.34 -1.29 -16.49
C ARG A 296 9.09 -1.30 -15.62
N SER A 297 8.75 -0.16 -15.08
CA SER A 297 7.53 0.01 -14.30
C SER A 297 6.28 0.03 -15.19
N THR A 298 5.18 -0.47 -14.62
CA THR A 298 3.87 -0.48 -15.29
C THR A 298 2.79 -0.04 -14.31
N VAL A 299 1.92 0.86 -14.74
CA VAL A 299 0.68 1.18 -14.03
C VAL A 299 -0.45 0.35 -14.62
N PHE A 300 -1.17 -0.36 -13.77
CA PHE A 300 -2.33 -1.17 -14.14
C PHE A 300 -3.63 -0.57 -13.60
N GLU A 301 -4.66 -0.50 -14.42
CA GLU A 301 -6.04 -0.33 -13.97
C GLU A 301 -6.76 -1.67 -14.16
N LEU A 302 -7.25 -2.23 -13.06
CA LEU A 302 -7.85 -3.56 -13.04
C LEU A 302 -9.35 -3.46 -12.71
N GLN A 303 -10.18 -4.19 -13.47
CA GLN A 303 -11.57 -4.43 -13.13
C GLN A 303 -11.63 -5.63 -12.19
N LEU A 304 -12.13 -5.41 -10.97
CA LEU A 304 -12.36 -6.47 -10.00
C LEU A 304 -13.51 -7.40 -10.46
N PRO A 305 -13.44 -8.71 -10.14
CA PRO A 305 -14.56 -9.60 -10.36
C PRO A 305 -15.82 -9.15 -9.60
N ALA A 306 -17.00 -9.44 -10.16
CA ALA A 306 -18.26 -9.12 -9.51
C ALA A 306 -18.44 -9.80 -8.15
N GLN A 307 -17.84 -10.97 -7.97
CA GLN A 307 -17.76 -11.68 -6.70
C GLN A 307 -16.30 -11.91 -6.35
N LEU A 308 -15.87 -11.40 -5.20
CA LEU A 308 -14.56 -11.65 -4.64
C LEU A 308 -14.58 -13.00 -3.92
N SER A 309 -14.13 -14.04 -4.60
CA SER A 309 -14.12 -15.41 -4.07
C SER A 309 -12.88 -16.16 -4.51
N LEU A 310 -12.41 -17.04 -3.63
CA LEU A 310 -11.31 -17.96 -3.90
C LEU A 310 -11.85 -19.40 -3.89
N ASP A 311 -11.67 -20.07 -5.02
CA ASP A 311 -11.98 -21.49 -5.20
C ASP A 311 -10.71 -22.17 -5.74
N PRO A 312 -10.18 -23.22 -5.10
CA PRO A 312 -8.96 -23.91 -5.56
C PRO A 312 -9.08 -24.51 -6.97
N ASN A 313 -10.30 -24.66 -7.48
CA ASN A 313 -10.57 -25.25 -8.79
C ASN A 313 -10.93 -24.24 -9.89
N THR A 314 -11.11 -22.97 -9.53
CA THR A 314 -11.58 -21.93 -10.48
C THR A 314 -10.78 -20.66 -10.27
N GLU A 315 -10.13 -20.20 -11.32
CA GLU A 315 -9.44 -18.92 -11.27
C GLU A 315 -10.42 -17.78 -11.50
N ASN A 316 -10.38 -16.81 -10.60
CA ASN A 316 -11.23 -15.63 -10.61
C ASN A 316 -10.33 -14.38 -10.56
N LEU A 317 -9.56 -14.15 -11.63
CA LEU A 317 -8.60 -13.06 -11.71
C LEU A 317 -9.26 -11.75 -12.14
N PRO A 318 -8.77 -10.57 -11.69
CA PRO A 318 -9.22 -9.30 -12.19
C PRO A 318 -8.80 -9.11 -13.66
N ALA A 319 -9.58 -8.36 -14.42
CA ALA A 319 -9.28 -8.06 -15.81
C ALA A 319 -8.48 -6.76 -15.93
N ILE A 320 -7.41 -6.74 -16.70
CA ILE A 320 -6.69 -5.50 -17.05
C ILE A 320 -7.57 -4.70 -18.01
N VAL A 321 -8.04 -3.53 -17.59
CA VAL A 321 -8.85 -2.64 -18.43
C VAL A 321 -8.05 -1.50 -19.03
N TRP A 322 -6.95 -1.13 -18.40
CA TRP A 322 -5.97 -0.19 -18.92
C TRP A 322 -4.60 -0.46 -18.30
N GLN A 323 -3.56 -0.16 -19.04
CA GLN A 323 -2.19 -0.20 -18.54
C GLN A 323 -1.32 0.82 -19.25
N PHE A 324 -0.30 1.29 -18.57
CA PHE A 324 0.71 2.17 -19.13
C PHE A 324 2.10 1.79 -18.65
N SER A 325 3.06 1.72 -19.57
CA SER A 325 4.48 1.65 -19.28
C SER A 325 5.25 2.48 -20.32
N HIS A 326 6.42 2.95 -19.95
CA HIS A 326 7.27 3.75 -20.84
C HIS A 326 8.74 3.31 -20.69
N PRO A 327 9.57 3.31 -21.75
CA PRO A 327 10.98 2.92 -21.67
C PRO A 327 11.81 3.72 -20.67
N GLU A 328 11.39 4.96 -20.36
CA GLU A 328 12.06 5.83 -19.39
C GLU A 328 11.45 5.73 -17.98
N MET A 329 10.37 4.97 -17.78
CA MET A 329 9.68 4.86 -16.50
C MET A 329 10.13 3.58 -15.80
N TYR A 330 11.05 3.72 -14.87
CA TYR A 330 11.49 2.62 -13.99
C TYR A 330 12.03 3.15 -12.68
N TYR A 331 11.43 2.70 -11.60
CA TYR A 331 12.01 2.81 -10.28
C TYR A 331 11.69 1.56 -9.46
N ARG A 332 12.72 0.97 -8.86
CA ARG A 332 12.62 -0.34 -8.21
C ARG A 332 11.82 -0.38 -6.91
N ILE A 333 11.55 0.76 -6.30
CA ILE A 333 10.86 0.89 -5.00
C ILE A 333 9.86 2.03 -5.05
N VAL A 334 8.92 2.07 -4.09
CA VAL A 334 7.91 3.13 -3.89
C VAL A 334 7.12 3.43 -5.18
N SER A 335 6.68 4.67 -5.37
CA SER A 335 5.90 5.11 -6.52
C SER A 335 4.40 4.84 -6.38
N GLY A 336 3.60 5.46 -7.23
CA GLY A 336 2.15 5.28 -7.20
C GLY A 336 1.46 5.95 -8.36
N ALA A 337 0.16 5.70 -8.48
CA ALA A 337 -0.68 6.33 -9.49
C ALA A 337 -2.09 6.57 -8.95
N VAL A 338 -2.73 7.65 -9.37
CA VAL A 338 -4.10 8.00 -9.00
C VAL A 338 -4.89 8.46 -10.21
N LYS A 339 -6.21 8.22 -10.20
CA LYS A 339 -7.13 8.73 -11.21
C LYS A 339 -7.42 10.20 -10.95
N LEU A 340 -7.35 11.03 -12.00
CA LEU A 340 -7.66 12.46 -11.92
C LEU A 340 -9.12 12.72 -12.33
N PRO A 341 -9.72 13.87 -11.91
CA PRO A 341 -11.10 14.21 -12.23
C PRO A 341 -11.43 14.24 -13.73
N ASN A 342 -10.46 14.58 -14.58
CA ASN A 342 -10.62 14.59 -16.04
C ASN A 342 -10.49 13.20 -16.69
N GLY A 343 -10.29 12.14 -15.90
CA GLY A 343 -10.11 10.76 -16.35
C GLY A 343 -8.68 10.37 -16.71
N ASN A 344 -7.73 11.30 -16.65
CA ASN A 344 -6.30 10.99 -16.78
C ASN A 344 -5.78 10.21 -15.55
N VAL A 345 -4.58 9.68 -15.66
CA VAL A 345 -3.85 9.04 -14.55
C VAL A 345 -2.62 9.89 -14.23
N LEU A 346 -2.52 10.35 -12.99
CA LEU A 346 -1.29 10.94 -12.44
C LEU A 346 -0.42 9.80 -11.92
N ILE A 347 0.82 9.74 -12.37
CA ILE A 347 1.84 8.80 -11.89
C ILE A 347 2.90 9.59 -11.15
N CYS A 348 3.24 9.13 -9.94
CA CYS A 348 4.42 9.54 -9.19
C CYS A 348 5.47 8.44 -9.34
N GLU A 349 6.53 8.71 -10.09
CA GLU A 349 7.71 7.84 -10.21
C GLU A 349 8.76 8.29 -9.21
N GLY A 350 9.15 7.40 -8.32
CA GLY A 350 9.82 7.76 -7.07
C GLY A 350 11.10 8.58 -7.18
N ASP A 351 11.96 8.37 -8.19
CA ASP A 351 13.21 9.12 -8.37
C ASP A 351 13.15 10.15 -9.52
N PHE A 352 12.18 10.01 -10.41
CA PHE A 352 12.04 10.95 -11.53
C PHE A 352 11.16 12.16 -11.16
N GLY A 353 9.91 11.90 -10.72
CA GLY A 353 8.88 12.93 -10.49
C GLY A 353 7.51 12.49 -10.99
N PHE A 354 6.93 13.22 -11.96
CA PHE A 354 5.50 13.09 -12.23
C PHE A 354 5.20 12.95 -13.73
N TRP A 355 4.22 12.10 -14.02
CA TRP A 355 3.66 11.92 -15.35
C TRP A 355 2.15 12.04 -15.28
N GLU A 356 1.53 12.62 -16.30
CA GLU A 356 0.09 12.55 -16.49
C GLU A 356 -0.21 11.93 -17.84
N ILE A 357 -1.03 10.86 -17.80
CA ILE A 357 -1.33 10.01 -18.95
C ILE A 357 -2.82 10.11 -19.24
N ASN A 358 -3.20 10.40 -20.48
CA ASN A 358 -4.61 10.39 -20.86
C ASN A 358 -5.13 8.94 -21.06
N PRO A 359 -6.46 8.72 -21.13
CA PRO A 359 -7.04 7.39 -21.30
C PRO A 359 -6.56 6.64 -22.57
N SER A 360 -6.07 7.38 -23.59
CA SER A 360 -5.51 6.79 -24.81
C SER A 360 -4.03 6.39 -24.68
N GLY A 361 -3.42 6.52 -23.49
CA GLY A 361 -2.03 6.15 -23.25
C GLY A 361 -1.00 7.18 -23.70
N HIS A 362 -1.39 8.43 -23.95
CA HIS A 362 -0.45 9.50 -24.31
C HIS A 362 -0.04 10.30 -23.09
N VAL A 363 1.26 10.60 -22.99
CA VAL A 363 1.80 11.53 -22.00
C VAL A 363 1.32 12.96 -22.36
N VAL A 364 0.60 13.60 -21.46
CA VAL A 364 0.05 14.95 -21.63
C VAL A 364 0.73 15.99 -20.76
N TRP A 365 1.31 15.56 -19.65
CA TRP A 365 2.18 16.36 -18.80
C TRP A 365 3.27 15.46 -18.21
N LYS A 366 4.50 15.97 -18.12
CA LYS A 366 5.63 15.25 -17.54
C LYS A 366 6.57 16.26 -16.90
N MET A 367 6.91 16.03 -15.65
CA MET A 367 7.78 16.93 -14.91
C MET A 367 8.77 16.14 -14.06
N LYS A 368 10.04 16.50 -14.18
CA LYS A 368 11.10 16.02 -13.28
C LYS A 368 10.98 16.71 -11.93
N GLY A 369 11.07 15.95 -10.85
CA GLY A 369 11.03 16.51 -9.50
C GLY A 369 12.28 17.33 -9.17
N TYR A 370 12.12 18.37 -8.35
CA TYR A 370 13.23 19.23 -7.91
C TYR A 370 14.16 18.59 -6.88
N GLN A 371 13.70 17.49 -6.24
CA GLN A 371 14.47 16.74 -5.22
C GLN A 371 14.41 15.26 -5.57
N SER A 372 15.37 14.51 -5.07
CA SER A 372 15.40 13.06 -5.26
C SER A 372 14.45 12.37 -4.29
N GLY A 373 13.53 11.58 -4.81
CA GLY A 373 12.69 10.66 -4.07
C GLY A 373 11.34 11.23 -3.66
N PHE A 374 10.30 10.63 -4.26
CA PHE A 374 8.91 10.85 -3.89
C PHE A 374 8.27 9.54 -3.48
N TRP A 375 7.42 9.60 -2.46
CA TRP A 375 6.59 8.47 -2.06
C TRP A 375 5.38 8.34 -2.97
N ARG A 376 4.52 9.37 -2.96
CA ARG A 376 3.28 9.45 -3.74
C ARG A 376 2.97 10.90 -4.10
N ALA A 377 1.99 11.07 -5.01
CA ALA A 377 1.43 12.38 -5.33
C ALA A 377 -0.08 12.29 -5.50
N TYR A 378 -0.78 13.31 -5.03
CA TYR A 378 -2.23 13.39 -5.01
C TYR A 378 -2.72 14.71 -5.64
N PRO A 379 -3.87 14.74 -6.36
CA PRO A 379 -4.43 16.00 -6.82
C PRO A 379 -4.94 16.84 -5.63
N VAL A 380 -4.78 18.14 -5.69
CA VAL A 380 -5.37 19.09 -4.73
C VAL A 380 -6.69 19.57 -5.31
N LEU A 381 -7.82 19.08 -4.77
CA LEU A 381 -9.16 19.26 -5.34
C LEU A 381 -9.99 20.35 -4.65
N ASP A 382 -9.47 21.09 -3.69
CA ASP A 382 -10.12 22.12 -2.87
C ASP A 382 -9.74 23.54 -3.23
#